data_7aca7fd92025254ff393e15befc5cfc5
#
_entry.id   7aca7fd92025254ff393e15befc5cfc5
#
_cell.length_a   1.000
_cell.length_b   1.000
_cell.length_c   1.000
_cell.angle_alpha   90.00
_cell.angle_beta   90.00
_cell.angle_gamma   90.00
#
_symmetry.space_group_name_H-M   'P 1'
#
loop_
_entity.id
_entity.type
_entity.pdbx_description
1 polymer ?
#
loop_
_entity_poly.entity_id
_entity_poly.type
_entity_poly.pdbx_seq_one_letter_code
_entity_poly.pdbx_strand_id
1 'polypeptide(L)' 'MKMTDEEVKRAKLILRIGRARRLYDAGKNAEEIAAVVREPVALMEKWINNFKIIDEKRHIQNG' A
#
# COMPACT_ATOMS: atom_id res chain seq x y z
N MET A 1 -12.84 17.29 -17.58
CA MET A 1 -12.14 16.29 -18.41
C MET A 1 -12.42 14.88 -17.91
N LYS A 2 -12.64 13.95 -18.84
CA LYS A 2 -12.87 12.57 -18.45
C LYS A 2 -11.54 11.85 -18.30
N MET A 3 -11.40 11.10 -17.23
CA MET A 3 -10.24 10.26 -17.03
C MET A 3 -10.30 9.06 -17.93
N THR A 4 -9.15 8.61 -18.43
CA THR A 4 -9.07 7.36 -19.18
C THR A 4 -9.23 6.18 -18.23
N ASP A 5 -9.53 4.99 -18.78
CA ASP A 5 -9.66 3.78 -17.97
C ASP A 5 -8.36 3.48 -17.20
N GLU A 6 -7.21 3.73 -17.82
CA GLU A 6 -5.93 3.54 -17.17
C GLU A 6 -5.72 4.49 -16.00
N GLU A 7 -6.11 5.74 -16.17
CA GLU A 7 -6.02 6.73 -15.09
C GLU A 7 -6.92 6.36 -13.92
N VAL A 8 -8.13 5.89 -14.21
CA VAL A 8 -9.05 5.44 -13.17
C VAL A 8 -8.47 4.24 -12.41
N LYS A 9 -7.89 3.27 -13.12
CA LYS A 9 -7.26 2.11 -12.50
C LYS A 9 -6.09 2.52 -11.60
N ARG A 10 -5.26 3.46 -12.07
CA ARG A 10 -4.14 3.96 -11.28
C ARG A 10 -4.61 4.68 -10.02
N ALA A 11 -5.64 5.51 -10.16
CA ALA A 11 -6.20 6.23 -9.02
C ALA A 11 -6.75 5.27 -7.98
N LYS A 12 -7.46 4.22 -8.40
CA LYS A 12 -7.98 3.20 -7.50
C LYS A 12 -6.85 2.44 -6.81
N LEU A 13 -5.79 2.12 -7.55
CA LEU A 13 -4.64 1.43 -6.98
C LEU A 13 -3.95 2.29 -5.92
N ILE A 14 -3.74 3.56 -6.21
CA ILE A 14 -3.13 4.50 -5.27
C ILE A 14 -3.96 4.60 -3.99
N LEU A 15 -5.28 4.66 -4.11
CA LEU A 15 -6.18 4.70 -2.95
C LEU A 15 -6.06 3.43 -2.11
N ARG A 16 -5.96 2.25 -2.75
CA ARG A 16 -5.79 0.98 -2.06
C ARG A 16 -4.45 0.93 -1.34
N ILE A 17 -3.39 1.36 -1.99
CA ILE A 17 -2.06 1.40 -1.39
C ILE A 17 -2.06 2.33 -0.17
N GLY A 18 -2.67 3.49 -0.29
CA GLY A 18 -2.79 4.43 0.83
C GLY A 18 -3.55 3.85 2.01
N ARG A 19 -4.63 3.12 1.74
CA ARG A 19 -5.41 2.46 2.79
C ARG A 19 -4.59 1.35 3.44
N ALA A 20 -3.90 0.56 2.64
CA ALA A 20 -3.02 -0.49 3.14
C ALA A 20 -1.90 0.09 4.02
N ARG A 21 -1.34 1.22 3.61
CA ARG A 21 -0.29 1.89 4.38
C ARG A 21 -0.80 2.34 5.74
N ARG A 22 -2.00 2.90 5.80
CA ARG A 22 -2.60 3.32 7.07
C ARG A 22 -2.80 2.14 8.00
N LEU A 23 -3.28 1.01 7.47
CA LEU A 23 -3.47 -0.19 8.27
C LEU A 23 -2.13 -0.76 8.74
N TYR A 24 -1.14 -0.73 7.88
CA TYR A 24 0.21 -1.15 8.24
C TYR A 24 0.76 -0.30 9.38
N ASP A 25 0.61 1.01 9.30
CA ASP A 25 1.07 1.94 10.35
C ASP A 25 0.30 1.74 11.66
N ALA A 26 -0.95 1.25 11.58
CA ALA A 26 -1.76 0.92 12.75
C ALA A 26 -1.40 -0.44 13.36
N GLY A 27 -0.43 -1.15 12.78
CA GLY A 27 0.02 -2.43 13.31
C GLY A 27 -0.71 -3.66 12.76
N LYS A 28 -1.49 -3.49 11.71
CA LYS A 28 -2.22 -4.62 11.10
C LYS A 28 -1.27 -5.48 10.28
N ASN A 29 -1.54 -6.79 10.26
CA ASN A 29 -0.74 -7.71 9.46
C ASN A 29 -1.29 -7.84 8.03
N ALA A 30 -0.55 -8.59 7.19
CA ALA A 30 -0.92 -8.74 5.79
C ALA A 30 -2.31 -9.34 5.59
N GLU A 31 -2.69 -10.30 6.42
CA GLU A 31 -4.00 -10.95 6.33
C GLU A 31 -5.12 -9.98 6.64
N GLU A 32 -4.95 -9.17 7.67
CA GLU A 32 -5.94 -8.15 8.06
C GLU A 32 -6.07 -7.08 6.99
N ILE A 33 -4.94 -6.62 6.46
CA ILE A 33 -4.93 -5.61 5.41
C ILE A 33 -5.60 -6.16 4.15
N ALA A 34 -5.27 -7.40 3.77
CA ALA A 34 -5.85 -8.04 2.60
C ALA A 34 -7.37 -8.13 2.70
N ALA A 35 -7.89 -8.44 3.88
CA ALA A 35 -9.32 -8.52 4.09
C ALA A 35 -10.01 -7.16 3.92
N VAL A 36 -9.39 -6.09 4.39
CA VAL A 36 -9.95 -4.74 4.31
C VAL A 36 -9.89 -4.20 2.88
N VAL A 37 -8.75 -4.32 2.21
CA VAL A 37 -8.57 -3.78 0.86
C VAL A 37 -9.06 -4.74 -0.22
N ARG A 38 -9.42 -5.96 0.16
CA ARG A 38 -9.92 -7.00 -0.76
C ARG A 38 -8.92 -7.36 -1.84
N GLU A 39 -7.71 -7.60 -1.42
CA GLU A 39 -6.61 -8.01 -2.29
C GLU A 39 -5.97 -9.29 -1.75
N PRO A 40 -5.27 -10.07 -2.58
CA PRO A 40 -4.60 -11.28 -2.11
C PRO A 40 -3.56 -10.97 -1.04
N VAL A 41 -3.43 -11.88 -0.07
CA VAL A 41 -2.44 -11.75 1.00
C VAL A 41 -1.03 -11.66 0.44
N ALA A 42 -0.72 -12.44 -0.59
CA ALA A 42 0.60 -12.40 -1.24
C ALA A 42 0.94 -11.01 -1.77
N LEU A 43 -0.04 -10.31 -2.32
CA LEU A 43 0.16 -8.94 -2.79
C LEU A 43 0.40 -7.98 -1.62
N MET A 44 -0.33 -8.17 -0.52
CA MET A 44 -0.16 -7.34 0.67
C MET A 44 1.22 -7.53 1.29
N GLU A 45 1.74 -8.75 1.27
CA GLU A 45 3.09 -9.01 1.74
C GLU A 45 4.13 -8.24 0.92
N LYS A 46 3.96 -8.16 -0.39
CA LYS A 46 4.83 -7.37 -1.26
C LYS A 46 4.75 -5.88 -0.94
N TRP A 47 3.53 -5.36 -0.74
CA TRP A 47 3.34 -3.96 -0.40
C TRP A 47 3.97 -3.63 0.95
N ILE A 48 3.77 -4.48 1.94
CA ILE A 48 4.37 -4.31 3.28
C ILE A 48 5.89 -4.30 3.18
N ASN A 49 6.45 -5.21 2.40
CA ASN A 49 7.89 -5.26 2.17
C ASN A 49 8.40 -3.95 1.57
N ASN A 50 7.66 -3.40 0.60
CA ASN A 50 8.00 -2.13 0.00
C ASN A 50 7.90 -0.98 1.01
N PHE A 51 6.89 -0.99 1.87
CA PHE A 51 6.75 0.02 2.93
C PHE A 51 7.96 -0.01 3.87
N LYS A 52 8.41 -1.20 4.25
CA LYS A 52 9.59 -1.36 5.11
C LYS A 52 10.83 -0.79 4.43
N ILE A 53 11.02 -1.08 3.16
CA ILE A 53 12.17 -0.57 2.39
C ILE A 53 12.13 0.96 2.31
N ILE A 54 10.96 1.52 2.03
CA ILE A 54 10.79 2.96 1.95
C ILE A 54 11.10 3.61 3.29
N ASP A 55 10.61 3.05 4.37
CA ASP A 55 10.83 3.58 5.72
C ASP A 55 12.31 3.51 6.09
N GLU A 56 12.99 2.42 5.76
CA GLU A 56 14.41 2.28 6.01
C GLU A 56 15.22 3.32 5.25
N LYS A 57 14.90 3.55 3.99
CA LYS A 57 15.59 4.56 3.17
C LYS A 57 15.37 5.96 3.70
N ARG A 58 14.15 6.26 4.15
CA ARG A 58 13.85 7.55 4.75
C ARG A 58 14.66 7.77 6.01
N HIS A 59 14.76 6.74 6.84
CA HIS A 59 15.51 6.81 8.07
C HIS A 59 16.99 7.09 7.81
N ILE A 60 17.57 6.42 6.82
CA ILE A 60 18.96 6.62 6.43
C ILE A 60 19.18 8.03 5.88
N GLN A 61 18.26 8.51 5.06
CA GLN A 61 18.39 9.85 4.46
C GLN A 61 18.27 10.97 5.49
N ASN A 62 17.52 10.76 6.54
CA ASN A 62 17.32 11.76 7.59
C ASN A 62 18.34 11.68 8.70
N GLY A 63 19.11 10.62 8.71
CA GLY A 63 20.17 10.43 9.69
C GLY A 63 21.49 10.95 9.18
#